data_aef6d00e24d05b66926cdf2cff179894
#
_entry.id   aef6d00e24d05b66926cdf2cff179894
#
_cell.length_a   1.000
_cell.length_b   1.000
_cell.length_c   1.000
_cell.angle_alpha   90.00
_cell.angle_beta   90.00
_cell.angle_gamma   90.00
#
_symmetry.space_group_name_H-M   'P 1'
#
loop_
_entity.id
_entity.type
_entity.pdbx_description
1 polymer ?
#
loop_
_entity_poly.entity_id
_entity_poly.type
_entity_poly.pdbx_seq_one_letter_code
_entity_poly.pdbx_strand_id
1 'polypeptide(L)'
;YSTSLVTLSSSKINKINDLDDENLIGMISDTNNVEGYKLPMEIVKSKKIDKKSIVSYDDFTSMLKDLYNKKIDAMFVSSSYVSMFASLNGYENIGNDTKVIYEKNKKVIKKTSESNKTLNEPFTLLIMGVDSTSTSLKKSNSFNGDTLMLITFNPNTMNATILSIPRDTRVPIVCTRSKAKNKIN
;
A
#
# COMPACT_ATOMS: atom_id res chain seq x y z
N TYR A 1 -3.54 8.07 -5.56
CA TYR A 1 -2.51 7.13 -5.98
C TYR A 1 -1.39 7.86 -6.68
N SER A 2 -0.17 7.48 -6.42
CA SER A 2 1.00 8.05 -7.07
C SER A 2 2.04 6.96 -7.34
N THR A 3 2.70 7.05 -8.49
CA THR A 3 3.81 6.15 -8.82
C THR A 3 5.01 6.96 -9.28
N SER A 4 6.17 6.55 -8.84
CA SER A 4 7.46 7.10 -9.24
C SER A 4 8.26 6.06 -10.00
N LEU A 5 8.96 6.50 -11.02
CA LEU A 5 10.03 5.74 -11.65
C LEU A 5 11.33 6.20 -11.02
N VAL A 6 12.02 5.29 -10.33
CA VAL A 6 13.24 5.58 -9.59
C VAL A 6 14.42 4.79 -10.12
N THR A 7 15.60 5.37 -10.02
CA THR A 7 16.88 4.75 -10.36
C THR A 7 17.91 5.03 -9.26
N LEU A 8 19.06 4.36 -9.28
CA LEU A 8 20.15 4.66 -8.35
C LEU A 8 20.68 6.08 -8.58
N SER A 9 21.01 6.79 -7.50
CA SER A 9 21.60 8.14 -7.56
C SER A 9 22.89 8.16 -8.40
N SER A 10 23.65 7.05 -8.38
CA SER A 10 24.86 6.86 -9.18
C SER A 10 24.63 6.62 -10.69
N SER A 11 23.37 6.38 -11.09
CA SER A 11 23.02 6.17 -12.50
C SER A 11 23.16 7.45 -13.32
N LYS A 12 23.50 7.30 -14.60
CA LYS A 12 23.54 8.41 -15.56
C LYS A 12 22.15 8.83 -16.04
N ILE A 13 21.12 8.02 -15.78
CA ILE A 13 19.72 8.30 -16.12
C ILE A 13 19.19 9.35 -15.16
N ASN A 14 18.79 10.53 -15.64
CA ASN A 14 18.29 11.63 -14.83
C ASN A 14 16.81 11.95 -15.08
N LYS A 15 16.26 11.52 -16.18
CA LYS A 15 14.86 11.71 -16.58
C LYS A 15 14.40 10.52 -17.41
N ILE A 16 13.09 10.32 -17.50
CA ILE A 16 12.50 9.19 -18.24
C ILE A 16 12.91 9.14 -19.72
N ASN A 17 13.22 10.28 -20.32
CA ASN A 17 13.66 10.35 -21.72
C ASN A 17 15.12 9.91 -21.93
N ASP A 18 15.88 9.68 -20.86
CA ASP A 18 17.24 9.14 -20.92
C ASP A 18 17.23 7.60 -20.99
N LEU A 19 16.04 6.98 -20.83
CA LEU A 19 15.88 5.54 -21.01
C LEU A 19 15.85 5.19 -22.49
N ASP A 20 16.53 4.12 -22.83
CA ASP A 20 16.55 3.50 -24.16
C ASP A 20 16.06 2.04 -24.11
N ASP A 21 16.11 1.35 -25.25
CA ASP A 21 15.60 -0.02 -25.37
C ASP A 21 16.49 -1.07 -24.67
N GLU A 22 17.70 -0.70 -24.24
CA GLU A 22 18.64 -1.57 -23.52
C GLU A 22 18.38 -1.53 -22.00
N ASN A 23 17.71 -0.48 -21.50
CA ASN A 23 17.45 -0.32 -20.08
C ASN A 23 16.32 -1.23 -19.60
N LEU A 24 16.57 -1.93 -18.50
CA LEU A 24 15.58 -2.80 -17.85
C LEU A 24 14.85 -2.07 -16.72
N ILE A 25 13.53 -2.16 -16.71
CA ILE A 25 12.67 -1.44 -15.79
C ILE A 25 11.80 -2.44 -15.03
N GLY A 26 11.96 -2.48 -13.71
CA GLY A 26 11.15 -3.32 -12.83
C GLY A 26 9.72 -2.81 -12.65
N MET A 27 8.75 -3.70 -12.64
CA MET A 27 7.34 -3.43 -12.42
C MET A 27 6.68 -4.61 -11.70
N ILE A 28 5.71 -4.34 -10.83
CA ILE A 28 4.95 -5.40 -10.15
C ILE A 28 4.05 -6.15 -11.14
N SER A 29 3.99 -7.48 -10.99
CA SER A 29 3.20 -8.37 -11.85
C SER A 29 1.70 -8.33 -11.54
N ASP A 30 1.29 -7.99 -10.29
CA ASP A 30 -0.12 -7.91 -9.89
C ASP A 30 -0.86 -6.80 -10.63
N THR A 31 -1.68 -7.19 -11.59
CA THR A 31 -2.49 -6.29 -12.42
C THR A 31 -3.53 -5.48 -11.65
N ASN A 32 -3.84 -5.83 -10.41
CA ASN A 32 -4.73 -5.08 -9.54
C ASN A 32 -4.02 -3.94 -8.80
N ASN A 33 -2.71 -4.03 -8.65
CA ASN A 33 -1.91 -3.02 -7.99
C ASN A 33 -1.92 -1.71 -8.80
N VAL A 34 -2.48 -0.65 -8.19
CA VAL A 34 -2.66 0.62 -8.89
C VAL A 34 -1.32 1.33 -9.11
N GLU A 35 -0.48 1.41 -8.07
CA GLU A 35 0.77 2.17 -8.07
C GLU A 35 1.94 1.37 -8.64
N GLY A 36 1.92 0.03 -8.47
CA GLY A 36 2.98 -0.85 -8.98
C GLY A 36 2.73 -1.39 -10.39
N TYR A 37 1.48 -1.33 -10.90
CA TYR A 37 1.14 -1.88 -12.22
C TYR A 37 0.30 -0.92 -13.09
N LYS A 38 -0.90 -0.49 -12.62
CA LYS A 38 -1.84 0.24 -13.51
C LYS A 38 -1.29 1.60 -13.95
N LEU A 39 -0.80 2.41 -13.01
CA LEU A 39 -0.17 3.69 -13.33
C LEU A 39 1.15 3.52 -14.11
N PRO A 40 2.06 2.61 -13.73
CA PRO A 40 3.21 2.27 -14.55
C PRO A 40 2.86 1.92 -15.99
N MET A 41 1.85 1.07 -16.22
CA MET A 41 1.41 0.71 -17.58
C MET A 41 0.86 1.90 -18.38
N GLU A 42 0.20 2.85 -17.72
CA GLU A 42 -0.21 4.11 -18.36
C GLU A 42 1.02 4.95 -18.77
N ILE A 43 2.10 4.95 -17.97
CA ILE A 43 3.36 5.63 -18.28
C ILE A 43 4.06 4.94 -19.45
N VAL A 44 4.23 3.62 -19.38
CA VAL A 44 4.86 2.80 -20.45
C VAL A 44 4.19 3.09 -21.80
N LYS A 45 2.85 3.08 -21.83
CA LYS A 45 2.09 3.40 -23.07
C LYS A 45 2.29 4.84 -23.52
N SER A 46 2.19 5.82 -22.61
CA SER A 46 2.26 7.25 -22.96
C SER A 46 3.65 7.69 -23.38
N LYS A 47 4.69 7.07 -22.83
CA LYS A 47 6.10 7.34 -23.13
C LYS A 47 6.69 6.43 -24.22
N LYS A 48 5.88 5.50 -24.74
CA LYS A 48 6.27 4.53 -25.79
C LYS A 48 7.49 3.67 -25.38
N ILE A 49 7.57 3.32 -24.10
CA ILE A 49 8.62 2.41 -23.60
C ILE A 49 8.36 1.01 -24.17
N ASP A 50 9.40 0.34 -24.68
CA ASP A 50 9.27 -1.03 -25.19
C ASP A 50 8.89 -1.97 -24.03
N LYS A 51 7.91 -2.84 -24.27
CA LYS A 51 7.50 -3.85 -23.29
C LYS A 51 8.59 -4.86 -22.99
N LYS A 52 9.55 -5.05 -23.90
CA LYS A 52 10.71 -5.93 -23.68
C LYS A 52 11.62 -5.42 -22.57
N SER A 53 11.65 -4.10 -22.35
CA SER A 53 12.38 -3.47 -21.26
C SER A 53 11.75 -3.69 -19.89
N ILE A 54 10.51 -4.23 -19.82
CA ILE A 54 9.80 -4.40 -18.56
C ILE A 54 10.08 -5.78 -17.96
N VAL A 55 10.64 -5.78 -16.74
CA VAL A 55 10.88 -6.98 -15.92
C VAL A 55 9.80 -7.05 -14.83
N SER A 56 9.08 -8.16 -14.79
CA SER A 56 7.99 -8.39 -13.83
C SER A 56 8.48 -8.96 -12.51
N TYR A 57 7.98 -8.42 -11.41
CA TYR A 57 8.30 -8.85 -10.05
C TYR A 57 7.02 -9.13 -9.25
N ASP A 58 7.08 -10.12 -8.38
CA ASP A 58 5.95 -10.44 -7.49
C ASP A 58 5.90 -9.53 -6.26
N ASP A 59 7.04 -8.96 -5.86
CA ASP A 59 7.13 -8.06 -4.71
C ASP A 59 8.15 -6.93 -4.93
N PHE A 60 7.95 -5.84 -4.18
CA PHE A 60 8.80 -4.66 -4.25
C PHE A 60 10.21 -4.88 -3.68
N THR A 61 10.39 -5.80 -2.73
CA THR A 61 11.68 -6.05 -2.08
C THR A 61 12.64 -6.73 -3.02
N SER A 62 12.18 -7.75 -3.75
CA SER A 62 12.95 -8.43 -4.79
C SER A 62 13.35 -7.48 -5.92
N MET A 63 12.43 -6.61 -6.32
CA MET A 63 12.66 -5.58 -7.34
C MET A 63 13.71 -4.56 -6.86
N LEU A 64 13.63 -4.08 -5.62
CA LEU A 64 14.59 -3.17 -5.01
C LEU A 64 15.98 -3.80 -4.94
N LYS A 65 16.07 -5.06 -4.51
CA LYS A 65 17.33 -5.81 -4.47
C LYS A 65 18.00 -5.87 -5.84
N ASP A 66 17.23 -6.10 -6.88
CA ASP A 66 17.77 -6.18 -8.24
C ASP A 66 18.16 -4.80 -8.79
N LEU A 67 17.51 -3.71 -8.35
CA LEU A 67 17.95 -2.35 -8.64
C LEU A 67 19.33 -2.06 -8.01
N TYR A 68 19.51 -2.39 -6.72
CA TYR A 68 20.79 -2.18 -6.03
C TYR A 68 21.91 -3.07 -6.61
N ASN A 69 21.59 -4.27 -7.08
CA ASN A 69 22.51 -5.17 -7.75
C ASN A 69 22.74 -4.79 -9.25
N LYS A 70 22.13 -3.71 -9.73
CA LYS A 70 22.23 -3.22 -11.12
C LYS A 70 21.78 -4.26 -12.16
N LYS A 71 20.86 -5.15 -11.79
CA LYS A 71 20.22 -6.07 -12.73
C LYS A 71 19.07 -5.42 -13.48
N ILE A 72 18.49 -4.36 -12.92
CA ILE A 72 17.57 -3.44 -13.57
C ILE A 72 18.08 -2.02 -13.38
N ASP A 73 17.76 -1.13 -14.31
CA ASP A 73 18.23 0.25 -14.33
C ASP A 73 17.28 1.20 -13.59
N ALA A 74 16.00 0.87 -13.59
CA ALA A 74 14.96 1.63 -12.91
C ALA A 74 13.85 0.72 -12.41
N MET A 75 13.01 1.22 -11.49
CA MET A 75 11.83 0.50 -11.02
C MET A 75 10.65 1.44 -10.81
N PHE A 76 9.45 0.94 -11.09
CA PHE A 76 8.21 1.61 -10.71
C PHE A 76 7.82 1.25 -9.28
N VAL A 77 7.55 2.26 -8.47
CA VAL A 77 7.23 2.11 -7.06
C VAL A 77 6.27 3.22 -6.61
N SER A 78 5.54 3.02 -5.50
CA SER A 78 4.76 4.10 -4.89
C SER A 78 5.64 5.32 -4.60
N SER A 79 5.12 6.53 -4.79
CA SER A 79 5.89 7.75 -4.49
C SER A 79 6.24 7.89 -2.98
N SER A 80 5.62 7.09 -2.12
CA SER A 80 5.99 6.98 -0.69
C SER A 80 7.07 5.93 -0.40
N TYR A 81 7.77 5.43 -1.42
CA TYR A 81 8.73 4.33 -1.32
C TYR A 81 9.83 4.53 -0.26
N VAL A 82 10.27 5.76 -0.05
CA VAL A 82 11.28 6.06 0.98
C VAL A 82 10.78 5.61 2.35
N SER A 83 9.54 5.96 2.70
CA SER A 83 8.93 5.53 3.96
C SER A 83 8.66 4.02 4.02
N MET A 84 8.34 3.40 2.87
CA MET A 84 8.08 1.95 2.80
C MET A 84 9.33 1.13 3.10
N PHE A 85 10.49 1.58 2.65
CA PHE A 85 11.74 0.84 2.76
C PHE A 85 12.68 1.35 3.86
N ALA A 86 12.38 2.47 4.52
CA ALA A 86 13.23 3.08 5.54
C ALA A 86 13.56 2.15 6.73
N SER A 87 12.67 1.20 7.04
CA SER A 87 12.86 0.20 8.09
C SER A 87 13.46 -1.13 7.61
N LEU A 88 13.70 -1.25 6.30
CA LEU A 88 14.24 -2.48 5.72
C LEU A 88 15.77 -2.49 5.85
N ASN A 89 16.30 -3.52 6.51
CA ASN A 89 17.72 -3.65 6.77
C ASN A 89 18.56 -3.63 5.48
N GLY A 90 19.52 -2.71 5.41
CA GLY A 90 20.40 -2.50 4.26
C GLY A 90 19.84 -1.50 3.22
N TYR A 91 18.66 -0.88 3.46
CA TYR A 91 18.04 0.09 2.57
C TYR A 91 17.60 1.37 3.31
N GLU A 92 18.12 1.59 4.51
CA GLU A 92 17.76 2.72 5.38
C GLU A 92 18.03 4.09 4.71
N ASN A 93 19.01 4.13 3.81
CA ASN A 93 19.41 5.33 3.07
C ASN A 93 18.79 5.44 1.67
N ILE A 94 17.74 4.68 1.38
CA ILE A 94 17.14 4.60 0.04
C ILE A 94 16.82 5.97 -0.57
N GLY A 95 16.44 6.95 0.25
CA GLY A 95 16.16 8.31 -0.20
C GLY A 95 17.38 9.04 -0.77
N ASN A 96 18.59 8.69 -0.31
CA ASN A 96 19.86 9.24 -0.82
C ASN A 96 20.46 8.36 -1.92
N ASP A 97 20.23 7.05 -1.82
CA ASP A 97 20.78 6.06 -2.76
C ASP A 97 20.04 6.04 -4.09
N THR A 98 18.83 6.59 -4.12
CA THR A 98 17.97 6.62 -5.32
C THR A 98 17.52 8.03 -5.67
N LYS A 99 17.12 8.22 -6.91
CA LYS A 99 16.50 9.45 -7.41
C LYS A 99 15.28 9.16 -8.26
N VAL A 100 14.29 10.03 -8.16
CA VAL A 100 13.07 9.96 -8.98
C VAL A 100 13.36 10.60 -10.34
N ILE A 101 13.14 9.85 -11.42
CA ILE A 101 13.33 10.31 -12.81
C ILE A 101 12.00 10.62 -13.51
N TYR A 102 10.88 10.16 -12.96
CA TYR A 102 9.54 10.48 -13.41
C TYR A 102 8.52 10.19 -12.30
N GLU A 103 7.47 10.99 -12.22
CA GLU A 103 6.37 10.78 -11.28
C GLU A 103 5.02 11.00 -11.97
N LYS A 104 4.03 10.19 -11.62
CA LYS A 104 2.65 10.34 -12.06
C LYS A 104 1.69 10.22 -10.90
N ASN A 105 0.85 11.23 -10.75
CA ASN A 105 -0.21 11.28 -9.76
C ASN A 105 -1.58 11.09 -10.43
N LYS A 106 -2.46 10.33 -9.79
CA LYS A 106 -3.84 10.13 -10.22
C LYS A 106 -4.78 10.34 -9.05
N LYS A 107 -5.54 11.43 -9.08
CA LYS A 107 -6.64 11.64 -8.14
C LYS A 107 -7.80 10.72 -8.55
N VAL A 108 -8.14 9.77 -7.70
CA VAL A 108 -9.40 9.03 -7.85
C VAL A 108 -10.43 9.77 -7.02
N ILE A 109 -11.28 10.52 -7.68
CA ILE A 109 -12.50 11.04 -7.05
C ILE A 109 -13.41 9.82 -6.88
N LYS A 110 -13.40 9.19 -5.70
CA LYS A 110 -14.54 8.36 -5.33
C LYS A 110 -15.74 9.33 -5.40
N LYS A 111 -16.72 9.05 -6.25
CA LYS A 111 -18.06 9.58 -6.07
C LYS A 111 -18.56 8.97 -4.75
N THR A 112 -18.22 9.59 -3.64
CA THR A 112 -19.00 9.45 -2.43
C THR A 112 -20.33 10.04 -2.81
N SER A 113 -21.39 9.24 -2.76
CA SER A 113 -22.74 9.77 -2.66
C SER A 113 -22.65 10.86 -1.59
N GLU A 114 -22.92 12.09 -1.98
CA GLU A 114 -22.86 13.26 -1.11
C GLU A 114 -23.82 13.05 0.05
N SER A 115 -23.34 12.45 1.11
CA SER A 115 -23.85 12.69 2.43
C SER A 115 -23.04 13.87 2.96
N ASN A 116 -23.50 15.09 2.67
CA ASN A 116 -23.03 16.32 3.31
C ASN A 116 -23.46 16.37 4.80
N LYS A 117 -23.47 15.23 5.48
CA LYS A 117 -23.55 15.19 6.93
C LYS A 117 -22.18 15.55 7.47
N THR A 118 -21.97 16.81 7.77
CA THR A 118 -20.93 17.24 8.68
C THR A 118 -21.16 16.44 9.98
N LEU A 119 -20.16 15.61 10.34
CA LEU A 119 -20.23 14.87 11.59
C LEU A 119 -20.02 15.86 12.73
N ASN A 120 -21.11 16.44 13.26
CA ASN A 120 -21.08 17.40 14.36
C ASN A 120 -21.27 16.74 15.72
N GLU A 121 -21.54 15.44 15.72
CA GLU A 121 -21.79 14.66 16.93
C GLU A 121 -20.66 13.65 17.16
N PRO A 122 -20.34 13.34 18.44
CA PRO A 122 -19.39 12.28 18.74
C PRO A 122 -19.80 10.95 18.10
N PHE A 123 -18.84 10.23 17.56
CA PHE A 123 -19.06 8.91 16.98
C PHE A 123 -17.99 7.94 17.41
N THR A 124 -18.33 6.65 17.36
CA THR A 124 -17.40 5.57 17.71
C THR A 124 -17.19 4.66 16.50
N LEU A 125 -15.94 4.36 16.20
CA LEU A 125 -15.53 3.40 15.19
C LEU A 125 -15.01 2.13 15.87
N LEU A 126 -15.44 0.98 15.39
CA LEU A 126 -14.81 -0.29 15.70
C LEU A 126 -13.78 -0.59 14.58
N ILE A 127 -12.53 -0.71 14.96
CA ILE A 127 -11.47 -1.15 14.06
C ILE A 127 -11.10 -2.58 14.43
N MET A 128 -11.15 -3.46 13.43
CA MET A 128 -10.78 -4.86 13.58
C MET A 128 -9.71 -5.19 12.55
N GLY A 129 -8.51 -5.57 13.02
CA GLY A 129 -7.46 -6.17 12.18
C GLY A 129 -7.80 -7.64 12.00
N VAL A 130 -7.87 -8.08 10.76
CA VAL A 130 -8.21 -9.46 10.40
C VAL A 130 -7.05 -10.07 9.64
N ASP A 131 -6.50 -11.16 10.16
CA ASP A 131 -5.55 -11.98 9.42
C ASP A 131 -6.32 -12.88 8.44
N SER A 132 -6.07 -12.70 7.15
CA SER A 132 -6.68 -13.50 6.11
C SER A 132 -5.67 -13.79 5.02
N THR A 133 -5.52 -15.06 4.68
CA THR A 133 -4.72 -15.49 3.52
C THR A 133 -5.40 -15.20 2.18
N SER A 134 -6.66 -14.74 2.22
CA SER A 134 -7.43 -14.41 1.03
C SER A 134 -7.42 -12.91 0.74
N THR A 135 -7.13 -12.54 -0.49
CA THR A 135 -7.22 -11.15 -0.99
C THR A 135 -8.66 -10.61 -1.06
N SER A 136 -9.65 -11.45 -0.78
CA SER A 136 -11.08 -11.08 -0.80
C SER A 136 -11.78 -11.57 0.45
N LEU A 137 -12.29 -10.65 1.26
CA LEU A 137 -13.11 -10.94 2.44
C LEU A 137 -14.36 -11.78 2.13
N LYS A 138 -14.85 -11.75 0.88
CA LYS A 138 -16.02 -12.52 0.43
C LYS A 138 -15.73 -14.01 0.20
N LYS A 139 -14.47 -14.41 0.11
CA LYS A 139 -14.05 -15.79 -0.18
C LYS A 139 -13.49 -16.53 1.04
N SER A 140 -13.28 -15.86 2.16
CA SER A 140 -12.77 -16.48 3.38
C SER A 140 -13.93 -16.93 4.25
N ASN A 141 -13.93 -18.21 4.62
CA ASN A 141 -14.93 -18.81 5.51
C ASN A 141 -14.56 -18.68 7.00
N SER A 142 -13.37 -18.18 7.32
CA SER A 142 -12.96 -17.94 8.69
C SER A 142 -12.01 -16.73 8.73
N PHE A 143 -12.21 -15.89 9.75
CA PHE A 143 -11.38 -14.74 10.03
C PHE A 143 -10.92 -14.84 11.48
N ASN A 144 -9.64 -14.61 11.70
CA ASN A 144 -9.12 -14.40 13.05
C ASN A 144 -8.91 -12.89 13.23
N GLY A 145 -9.58 -12.32 14.23
CA GLY A 145 -9.37 -10.93 14.60
C GLY A 145 -8.16 -10.81 15.52
N ASP A 146 -7.06 -10.27 15.02
CA ASP A 146 -5.83 -10.11 15.82
C ASP A 146 -5.78 -8.79 16.57
N THR A 147 -6.50 -7.80 16.10
CA THR A 147 -6.55 -6.48 16.72
C THR A 147 -7.98 -5.99 16.77
N LEU A 148 -8.41 -5.53 17.95
CA LEU A 148 -9.73 -4.96 18.16
C LEU A 148 -9.60 -3.65 18.93
N MET A 149 -10.05 -2.55 18.32
CA MET A 149 -9.98 -1.22 18.92
C MET A 149 -11.29 -0.46 18.73
N LEU A 150 -11.73 0.23 19.78
CA LEU A 150 -12.77 1.25 19.70
C LEU A 150 -12.11 2.63 19.68
N ILE A 151 -12.44 3.44 18.69
CA ILE A 151 -12.00 4.84 18.61
C ILE A 151 -13.25 5.71 18.69
N THR A 152 -13.37 6.47 19.76
CA THR A 152 -14.44 7.48 19.91
C THR A 152 -13.84 8.85 19.60
N PHE A 153 -14.41 9.55 18.63
CA PHE A 153 -13.99 10.89 18.24
C PHE A 153 -15.10 11.90 18.53
N ASN A 154 -14.75 13.00 19.16
CA ASN A 154 -15.64 14.13 19.37
C ASN A 154 -15.20 15.31 18.50
N PRO A 155 -15.93 15.62 17.41
CA PRO A 155 -15.56 16.69 16.49
C PRO A 155 -15.67 18.10 17.13
N ASN A 156 -16.51 18.26 18.14
CA ASN A 156 -16.67 19.57 18.80
C ASN A 156 -15.48 19.96 19.68
N THR A 157 -14.81 18.97 20.27
CA THR A 157 -13.66 19.17 21.15
C THR A 157 -12.35 18.75 20.51
N MET A 158 -12.40 18.18 19.29
CA MET A 158 -11.27 17.62 18.56
C MET A 158 -10.50 16.55 19.38
N ASN A 159 -11.18 15.86 20.30
CA ASN A 159 -10.60 14.82 21.12
C ASN A 159 -10.93 13.43 20.59
N ALA A 160 -9.96 12.52 20.69
CA ALA A 160 -10.15 11.11 20.40
C ALA A 160 -9.75 10.26 21.61
N THR A 161 -10.58 9.25 21.91
CA THR A 161 -10.28 8.22 22.89
C THR A 161 -10.11 6.89 22.17
N ILE A 162 -9.03 6.18 22.45
CA ILE A 162 -8.76 4.86 21.89
C ILE A 162 -8.78 3.83 23.01
N LEU A 163 -9.64 2.81 22.86
CA LEU A 163 -9.70 1.65 23.72
C LEU A 163 -9.26 0.41 22.94
N SER A 164 -8.12 -0.17 23.30
CA SER A 164 -7.68 -1.45 22.76
C SER A 164 -8.33 -2.59 23.57
N ILE A 165 -8.94 -3.54 22.86
CA ILE A 165 -9.55 -4.73 23.46
C ILE A 165 -8.65 -5.91 23.15
N PRO A 166 -8.04 -6.57 24.17
CA PRO A 166 -7.22 -7.75 23.94
C PRO A 166 -8.02 -8.86 23.26
N ARG A 167 -7.44 -9.50 22.26
CA ARG A 167 -8.10 -10.56 21.47
C ARG A 167 -8.58 -11.76 22.31
N ASP A 168 -7.93 -12.00 23.44
CA ASP A 168 -8.30 -13.10 24.35
C ASP A 168 -9.35 -12.70 25.38
N THR A 169 -9.94 -11.49 25.26
CA THR A 169 -11.02 -11.04 26.13
C THR A 169 -12.20 -12.00 26.04
N ARG A 170 -12.62 -12.50 27.18
CA ARG A 170 -13.71 -13.48 27.28
C ARG A 170 -15.06 -12.77 27.45
N VAL A 171 -15.94 -12.94 26.47
CA VAL A 171 -17.25 -12.29 26.41
C VAL A 171 -18.37 -13.30 26.17
N PRO A 172 -19.60 -13.02 26.57
CA PRO A 172 -20.76 -13.81 26.17
C PRO A 172 -20.99 -13.66 24.65
N ILE A 173 -21.09 -14.76 23.95
CA ILE A 173 -21.41 -14.75 22.51
C ILE A 173 -22.91 -14.71 22.33
N VAL A 174 -23.45 -13.53 22.15
CA VAL A 174 -24.92 -13.28 22.14
C VAL A 174 -25.64 -13.89 20.93
N CYS A 175 -24.93 -14.15 19.84
CA CYS A 175 -25.49 -14.79 18.65
C CYS A 175 -25.64 -16.32 18.77
N THR A 176 -25.13 -16.93 19.83
CA THR A 176 -25.32 -18.36 20.11
C THR A 176 -26.48 -18.60 21.06
N ARG A 177 -27.24 -19.71 20.86
CA ARG A 177 -28.36 -20.05 21.74
C ARG A 177 -27.94 -20.22 23.22
N SER A 178 -26.75 -20.77 23.45
CA SER A 178 -26.21 -21.01 24.79
C SER A 178 -25.67 -19.78 25.48
N LYS A 179 -25.44 -18.68 24.75
CA LYS A 179 -24.75 -17.47 25.24
C LYS A 179 -23.45 -17.80 25.98
N ALA A 180 -22.80 -18.87 25.57
CA ALA A 180 -21.55 -19.33 26.19
C ALA A 180 -20.48 -18.25 26.07
N LYS A 181 -19.65 -18.12 27.11
CA LYS A 181 -18.51 -17.20 27.10
C LYS A 181 -17.40 -17.80 26.24
N ASN A 182 -16.91 -17.02 25.29
CA ASN A 182 -15.75 -17.39 24.44
C ASN A 182 -14.88 -16.15 24.23
N LYS A 183 -13.75 -16.34 23.58
CA LYS A 183 -12.90 -15.22 23.12
C LYS A 183 -13.69 -14.34 22.15
N ILE A 184 -13.39 -13.03 22.17
CA ILE A 184 -14.08 -12.05 21.33
C ILE A 184 -13.69 -12.13 19.86
N ASN A 185 -12.57 -12.77 19.55
CA ASN A 185 -12.02 -12.95 18.19
C ASN A 185 -12.46 -14.27 17.54
#